data_90a61ac8921de05690d78edbcb2a98ed
#
_entry.id   90a61ac8921de05690d78edbcb2a98ed
#
_cell.length_a   1.000
_cell.length_b   1.000
_cell.length_c   1.000
_cell.angle_alpha   90.00
_cell.angle_beta   90.00
_cell.angle_gamma   90.00
#
_symmetry.space_group_name_H-M   'P 1'
#
loop_
_entity.id
_entity.type
_entity.pdbx_description
1 polymer ?
#
loop_
_entity_poly.entity_id
_entity_poly.type
_entity_poly.pdbx_seq_one_letter_code
_entity_poly.pdbx_strand_id
1 'polypeptide(L)'
;MKIEIKKNRIILLITLMFSILNHIKAQPNYPSDPQQAIFIYSDLENFKEAYDHLNAGVDTIQILNTFYFEKASVGLQEYIGRHKLTPEMLKKAIDNNKERYDQISSFIDRLTLFKQRYTKTMQKYKEVIPDAMFPPTYLLVGANRGIGQGSRYGQLVTITKVLDNEELLLKLIVHELSHFQQARVQGFENYIALYSSPNNMLGLCLREGGAEFITSMVLQDITKAKALKYLNENEKELKNRFKEDLLTQNQKFWLWESLNQNKYPNLLGYVMGLKINQSFYENSIDKDKALHVILKSTNPEDILKKSGYLTN
;
A
#
# COMPACT_ATOMS: atom_id res chain seq x y z
N MET A 1 -40.35 -31.37 29.78
CA MET A 1 -40.36 -30.23 28.82
C MET A 1 -39.28 -29.18 29.08
N LYS A 2 -38.84 -28.83 30.31
CA LYS A 2 -37.78 -27.84 30.57
C LYS A 2 -36.34 -28.33 30.28
N ILE A 3 -36.07 -29.62 30.22
CA ILE A 3 -34.71 -30.18 30.00
C ILE A 3 -34.35 -30.26 28.51
N GLU A 4 -35.32 -30.50 27.63
CA GLU A 4 -35.07 -30.52 26.16
C GLU A 4 -34.79 -29.16 25.59
N ILE A 5 -35.40 -28.09 26.12
CA ILE A 5 -35.18 -26.70 25.65
C ILE A 5 -33.75 -26.22 25.98
N LYS A 6 -33.15 -26.69 27.10
CA LYS A 6 -31.75 -26.36 27.44
C LYS A 6 -30.75 -27.08 26.54
N LYS A 7 -31.02 -28.35 26.17
CA LYS A 7 -30.14 -29.13 25.30
C LYS A 7 -30.09 -28.57 23.88
N ASN A 8 -31.20 -28.13 23.32
CA ASN A 8 -31.27 -27.53 22.00
C ASN A 8 -30.61 -26.15 21.94
N ARG A 9 -30.65 -25.36 23.03
CA ARG A 9 -29.93 -24.07 23.11
C ARG A 9 -28.41 -24.23 23.21
N ILE A 10 -27.92 -25.26 23.87
CA ILE A 10 -26.49 -25.56 23.99
C ILE A 10 -25.95 -26.08 22.65
N ILE A 11 -26.70 -26.95 21.95
CA ILE A 11 -26.33 -27.43 20.61
C ILE A 11 -26.29 -26.26 19.60
N LEU A 12 -27.24 -25.33 19.64
CA LEU A 12 -27.30 -24.17 18.78
C LEU A 12 -26.12 -23.20 19.05
N LEU A 13 -25.73 -23.03 20.32
CA LEU A 13 -24.57 -22.21 20.70
C LEU A 13 -23.24 -22.85 20.27
N ILE A 14 -23.11 -24.17 20.37
CA ILE A 14 -21.91 -24.90 19.90
C ILE A 14 -21.82 -24.87 18.38
N THR A 15 -22.93 -24.99 17.66
CA THR A 15 -22.97 -24.91 16.20
C THR A 15 -22.65 -23.50 15.72
N LEU A 16 -23.12 -22.46 16.44
CA LEU A 16 -22.78 -21.06 16.15
C LEU A 16 -21.30 -20.75 16.43
N MET A 17 -20.73 -21.31 17.52
CA MET A 17 -19.29 -21.19 17.79
C MET A 17 -18.42 -21.91 16.75
N PHE A 18 -18.83 -23.08 16.27
CA PHE A 18 -18.13 -23.78 15.18
C PHE A 18 -18.23 -23.06 13.84
N SER A 19 -19.34 -22.37 13.56
CA SER A 19 -19.46 -21.56 12.33
C SER A 19 -18.63 -20.27 12.38
N ILE A 20 -18.38 -19.70 13.57
CA ILE A 20 -17.49 -18.53 13.75
C ILE A 20 -16.02 -18.95 13.65
N LEU A 21 -15.63 -20.14 14.13
CA LEU A 21 -14.27 -20.67 14.03
C LEU A 21 -13.85 -21.02 12.60
N ASN A 22 -14.78 -21.28 11.69
CA ASN A 22 -14.48 -21.57 10.28
C ASN A 22 -14.20 -20.32 9.42
N HIS A 23 -14.24 -19.11 9.99
CA HIS A 23 -13.96 -17.86 9.29
C HIS A 23 -12.57 -17.24 9.61
N ILE A 24 -11.77 -17.91 10.45
CA ILE A 24 -10.35 -17.60 10.54
C ILE A 24 -9.69 -18.24 9.30
N LYS A 25 -9.84 -17.62 8.14
CA LYS A 25 -9.02 -17.96 6.99
C LYS A 25 -7.58 -17.70 7.40
N ALA A 26 -6.81 -18.78 7.56
CA ALA A 26 -5.37 -18.67 7.76
C ALA A 26 -4.81 -17.66 6.73
N GLN A 27 -3.93 -16.78 7.17
CA GLN A 27 -3.25 -15.89 6.22
C GLN A 27 -2.58 -16.78 5.16
N PRO A 28 -2.70 -16.44 3.87
CA PRO A 28 -2.01 -17.19 2.83
C PRO A 28 -0.52 -17.24 3.16
N ASN A 29 0.06 -18.45 3.08
CA ASN A 29 1.50 -18.58 3.25
C ASN A 29 2.18 -18.19 1.95
N TYR A 30 2.79 -17.01 1.91
CA TYR A 30 3.50 -16.52 0.74
C TYR A 30 4.97 -16.94 0.75
N PRO A 31 5.62 -17.08 -0.41
CA PRO A 31 7.02 -17.48 -0.47
C PRO A 31 7.94 -16.47 0.20
N SER A 32 8.99 -16.96 0.84
CA SER A 32 10.10 -16.16 1.36
C SER A 32 11.25 -16.04 0.36
N ASP A 33 11.22 -16.82 -0.72
CA ASP A 33 12.18 -16.72 -1.83
C ASP A 33 11.75 -15.61 -2.79
N PRO A 34 12.57 -14.56 -3.00
CA PRO A 34 12.26 -13.47 -3.90
C PRO A 34 12.15 -13.89 -5.37
N GLN A 35 12.74 -15.04 -5.76
CA GLN A 35 12.60 -15.57 -7.12
C GLN A 35 11.19 -16.13 -7.38
N GLN A 36 10.47 -16.48 -6.32
CA GLN A 36 9.08 -16.93 -6.38
C GLN A 36 8.06 -15.79 -6.24
N ALA A 37 8.52 -14.54 -6.17
CA ALA A 37 7.64 -13.39 -6.15
C ALA A 37 6.82 -13.32 -7.44
N ILE A 38 5.49 -13.40 -7.29
CA ILE A 38 4.57 -13.44 -8.43
C ILE A 38 4.20 -12.01 -8.86
N PHE A 39 4.25 -11.79 -10.17
CA PHE A 39 3.86 -10.56 -10.82
C PHE A 39 2.67 -10.84 -11.74
N ILE A 40 1.50 -10.36 -11.37
CA ILE A 40 0.23 -10.63 -12.07
C ILE A 40 -0.17 -9.40 -12.87
N TYR A 41 -0.33 -9.56 -14.18
CA TYR A 41 -0.72 -8.52 -15.11
C TYR A 41 -1.86 -8.93 -16.06
N SER A 42 -2.50 -10.07 -15.79
CA SER A 42 -3.67 -10.53 -16.56
C SER A 42 -4.80 -9.50 -16.63
N ASP A 43 -4.95 -8.68 -15.57
CA ASP A 43 -5.93 -7.59 -15.58
C ASP A 43 -5.57 -6.48 -16.57
N LEU A 44 -4.28 -6.26 -16.88
CA LEU A 44 -3.89 -5.34 -17.94
C LEU A 44 -4.19 -5.91 -19.33
N GLU A 45 -3.99 -7.21 -19.54
CA GLU A 45 -4.31 -7.90 -20.78
C GLU A 45 -5.81 -7.89 -21.01
N ASN A 46 -6.61 -8.20 -19.99
CA ASN A 46 -8.06 -8.12 -20.03
C ASN A 46 -8.56 -6.70 -20.32
N PHE A 47 -7.93 -5.69 -19.70
CA PHE A 47 -8.26 -4.30 -19.98
C PHE A 47 -7.90 -3.91 -21.42
N LYS A 48 -6.74 -4.33 -21.92
CA LYS A 48 -6.33 -4.09 -23.31
C LYS A 48 -7.34 -4.70 -24.27
N GLU A 49 -7.76 -5.95 -24.04
CA GLU A 49 -8.82 -6.60 -24.84
C GLU A 49 -10.11 -5.78 -24.84
N ALA A 50 -10.57 -5.33 -23.65
CA ALA A 50 -11.72 -4.43 -23.55
C ALA A 50 -11.50 -3.14 -24.35
N TYR A 51 -10.33 -2.52 -24.20
CA TYR A 51 -10.01 -1.24 -24.82
C TYR A 51 -9.97 -1.31 -26.35
N ASP A 52 -9.44 -2.41 -26.90
CA ASP A 52 -9.40 -2.65 -28.35
C ASP A 52 -10.83 -2.78 -28.94
N HIS A 53 -11.81 -3.22 -28.15
CA HIS A 53 -13.22 -3.31 -28.54
C HIS A 53 -14.01 -2.00 -28.40
N LEU A 54 -13.51 -0.97 -27.71
CA LEU A 54 -14.27 0.27 -27.47
C LEU A 54 -14.67 1.03 -28.74
N ASN A 55 -14.01 0.81 -29.87
CA ASN A 55 -14.30 1.47 -31.15
C ASN A 55 -15.27 0.69 -32.03
N ALA A 56 -15.84 -0.43 -31.59
CA ALA A 56 -16.63 -1.34 -32.39
C ALA A 56 -18.14 -1.02 -32.46
N GLY A 57 -18.58 0.15 -31.98
CA GLY A 57 -20.00 0.53 -32.00
C GLY A 57 -20.87 -0.19 -30.96
N VAL A 58 -20.26 -0.95 -30.03
CA VAL A 58 -20.92 -1.63 -28.92
C VAL A 58 -20.92 -0.72 -27.70
N ASP A 59 -21.86 -0.93 -26.77
CA ASP A 59 -21.92 -0.20 -25.53
C ASP A 59 -20.62 -0.38 -24.70
N THR A 60 -19.91 0.72 -24.47
CA THR A 60 -18.67 0.77 -23.69
C THR A 60 -18.81 0.11 -22.31
N ILE A 61 -19.95 0.30 -21.65
CA ILE A 61 -20.19 -0.27 -20.32
C ILE A 61 -20.26 -1.79 -20.41
N GLN A 62 -20.96 -2.33 -21.42
CA GLN A 62 -21.04 -3.77 -21.65
C GLN A 62 -19.66 -4.36 -21.97
N ILE A 63 -18.85 -3.69 -22.80
CA ILE A 63 -17.49 -4.13 -23.13
C ILE A 63 -16.61 -4.20 -21.87
N LEU A 64 -16.58 -3.13 -21.08
CA LEU A 64 -15.82 -3.09 -19.84
C LEU A 64 -16.26 -4.17 -18.85
N ASN A 65 -17.56 -4.40 -18.70
CA ASN A 65 -18.07 -5.49 -17.86
C ASN A 65 -17.55 -6.85 -18.34
N THR A 66 -17.78 -7.18 -19.61
CA THR A 66 -17.49 -8.52 -20.13
C THR A 66 -15.99 -8.84 -20.16
N PHE A 67 -15.16 -7.89 -20.59
CA PHE A 67 -13.73 -8.15 -20.82
C PHE A 67 -12.84 -7.79 -19.63
N TYR A 68 -13.28 -6.91 -18.72
CA TYR A 68 -12.45 -6.47 -17.61
C TYR A 68 -13.02 -6.85 -16.25
N PHE A 69 -14.25 -6.46 -15.92
CA PHE A 69 -14.82 -6.67 -14.59
C PHE A 69 -15.17 -8.13 -14.29
N GLU A 70 -15.76 -8.84 -15.26
CA GLU A 70 -16.13 -10.27 -15.10
C GLU A 70 -14.90 -11.18 -15.12
N LYS A 71 -13.80 -10.76 -15.76
CA LYS A 71 -12.51 -11.47 -15.79
C LYS A 71 -11.56 -11.07 -14.66
N ALA A 72 -12.02 -10.25 -13.70
CA ALA A 72 -11.18 -9.67 -12.66
C ALA A 72 -10.44 -10.72 -11.83
N SER A 73 -9.11 -10.56 -11.70
CA SER A 73 -8.32 -11.32 -10.75
C SER A 73 -8.77 -11.05 -9.30
N VAL A 74 -8.32 -11.87 -8.35
CA VAL A 74 -8.58 -11.63 -6.92
C VAL A 74 -8.10 -10.25 -6.48
N GLY A 75 -6.96 -9.77 -7.03
CA GLY A 75 -6.44 -8.42 -6.76
C GLY A 75 -7.36 -7.33 -7.30
N LEU A 76 -7.85 -7.47 -8.52
CA LEU A 76 -8.78 -6.50 -9.09
C LEU A 76 -10.13 -6.52 -8.36
N GLN A 77 -10.66 -7.69 -7.99
CA GLN A 77 -11.89 -7.79 -7.20
C GLN A 77 -11.77 -7.06 -5.86
N GLU A 78 -10.64 -7.22 -5.16
CA GLU A 78 -10.36 -6.49 -3.91
C GLU A 78 -10.30 -4.97 -4.15
N TYR A 79 -9.65 -4.54 -5.22
CA TYR A 79 -9.57 -3.12 -5.60
C TYR A 79 -10.95 -2.54 -5.95
N ILE A 80 -11.75 -3.28 -6.73
CA ILE A 80 -13.14 -2.91 -7.06
C ILE A 80 -13.95 -2.70 -5.79
N GLY A 81 -13.88 -3.64 -4.85
CA GLY A 81 -14.62 -3.56 -3.58
C GLY A 81 -14.23 -2.35 -2.73
N ARG A 82 -12.93 -2.08 -2.58
CA ARG A 82 -12.41 -0.95 -1.79
C ARG A 82 -12.78 0.41 -2.37
N HIS A 83 -12.70 0.56 -3.68
CA HIS A 83 -12.92 1.84 -4.35
C HIS A 83 -14.33 1.99 -4.89
N LYS A 84 -15.17 0.96 -4.76
CA LYS A 84 -16.50 0.89 -5.40
C LYS A 84 -16.38 1.23 -6.88
N LEU A 85 -15.34 0.68 -7.53
CA LEU A 85 -15.09 0.94 -8.94
C LEU A 85 -16.21 0.32 -9.77
N THR A 86 -16.78 1.09 -10.69
CA THR A 86 -17.79 0.63 -11.63
C THR A 86 -17.33 0.86 -13.08
N PRO A 87 -17.93 0.17 -14.06
CA PRO A 87 -17.65 0.40 -15.48
C PRO A 87 -17.89 1.86 -15.90
N GLU A 88 -18.93 2.52 -15.35
CA GLU A 88 -19.23 3.92 -15.66
C GLU A 88 -18.13 4.86 -15.15
N MET A 89 -17.61 4.59 -13.94
CA MET A 89 -16.49 5.36 -13.39
C MET A 89 -15.22 5.17 -14.22
N LEU A 90 -14.96 3.95 -14.68
CA LEU A 90 -13.79 3.66 -15.52
C LEU A 90 -13.96 4.28 -16.91
N LYS A 91 -15.15 4.16 -17.54
CA LYS A 91 -15.47 4.86 -18.80
C LYS A 91 -15.22 6.36 -18.68
N LYS A 92 -15.77 7.00 -17.62
CA LYS A 92 -15.57 8.44 -17.40
C LYS A 92 -14.09 8.80 -17.24
N ALA A 93 -13.29 7.95 -16.61
CA ALA A 93 -11.86 8.18 -16.45
C ALA A 93 -11.12 8.05 -17.80
N ILE A 94 -11.51 7.10 -18.63
CA ILE A 94 -11.00 6.92 -20.00
C ILE A 94 -11.34 8.15 -20.85
N ASP A 95 -12.61 8.56 -20.89
CA ASP A 95 -13.09 9.70 -21.66
C ASP A 95 -12.34 11.00 -21.30
N ASN A 96 -12.06 11.19 -20.00
CA ASN A 96 -11.38 12.37 -19.50
C ASN A 96 -9.85 12.38 -19.76
N ASN A 97 -9.24 11.23 -20.05
CA ASN A 97 -7.78 11.13 -20.24
C ASN A 97 -7.39 9.99 -21.18
N LYS A 98 -8.00 9.98 -22.37
CA LYS A 98 -7.84 8.92 -23.37
C LYS A 98 -6.37 8.63 -23.68
N GLU A 99 -5.56 9.66 -23.89
CA GLU A 99 -4.13 9.53 -24.21
C GLU A 99 -3.36 8.70 -23.17
N ARG A 100 -3.78 8.76 -21.91
CA ARG A 100 -3.16 7.99 -20.83
C ARG A 100 -3.51 6.51 -20.92
N TYR A 101 -4.76 6.19 -21.23
CA TYR A 101 -5.18 4.80 -21.40
C TYR A 101 -4.66 4.18 -22.71
N ASP A 102 -4.46 4.97 -23.77
CA ASP A 102 -3.82 4.53 -25.02
C ASP A 102 -2.38 3.98 -24.79
N GLN A 103 -1.68 4.45 -23.76
CA GLN A 103 -0.32 4.01 -23.43
C GLN A 103 -0.25 2.62 -22.78
N ILE A 104 -1.37 2.03 -22.35
CA ILE A 104 -1.38 0.75 -21.63
C ILE A 104 -0.86 -0.38 -22.52
N SER A 105 -1.23 -0.39 -23.81
CA SER A 105 -0.72 -1.40 -24.75
C SER A 105 0.81 -1.38 -24.82
N SER A 106 1.39 -0.21 -25.04
CA SER A 106 2.86 -0.08 -25.11
C SER A 106 3.57 -0.39 -23.79
N PHE A 107 2.90 -0.21 -22.66
CA PHE A 107 3.43 -0.63 -21.37
C PHE A 107 3.45 -2.17 -21.26
N ILE A 108 2.40 -2.86 -21.72
CA ILE A 108 2.34 -4.33 -21.74
C ILE A 108 3.50 -4.90 -22.55
N ASP A 109 3.85 -4.30 -23.68
CA ASP A 109 4.99 -4.74 -24.52
C ASP A 109 6.34 -4.69 -23.78
N ARG A 110 6.50 -3.80 -22.79
CA ARG A 110 7.71 -3.65 -21.98
C ARG A 110 7.73 -4.53 -20.72
N LEU A 111 6.64 -5.24 -20.41
CA LEU A 111 6.53 -6.00 -19.14
C LEU A 111 7.61 -7.04 -18.94
N THR A 112 8.13 -7.64 -20.00
CA THR A 112 9.23 -8.64 -19.89
C THR A 112 10.48 -8.02 -19.27
N LEU A 113 10.87 -6.83 -19.74
CA LEU A 113 12.03 -6.10 -19.18
C LEU A 113 11.74 -5.60 -17.76
N PHE A 114 10.54 -5.09 -17.53
CA PHE A 114 10.11 -4.66 -16.21
C PHE A 114 10.15 -5.82 -15.20
N LYS A 115 9.73 -7.02 -15.57
CA LYS A 115 9.75 -8.22 -14.72
C LYS A 115 11.18 -8.58 -14.28
N GLN A 116 12.18 -8.42 -15.13
CA GLN A 116 13.58 -8.66 -14.74
C GLN A 116 14.03 -7.65 -13.67
N ARG A 117 13.67 -6.38 -13.81
CA ARG A 117 13.96 -5.33 -12.82
C ARG A 117 13.22 -5.60 -11.51
N TYR A 118 11.94 -6.00 -11.59
CA TYR A 118 11.15 -6.40 -10.44
C TYR A 118 11.82 -7.52 -9.64
N THR A 119 12.24 -8.62 -10.30
CA THR A 119 12.91 -9.75 -9.64
C THR A 119 14.18 -9.31 -8.92
N LYS A 120 15.04 -8.52 -9.58
CA LYS A 120 16.25 -7.96 -8.95
C LYS A 120 15.92 -7.08 -7.74
N THR A 121 14.84 -6.31 -7.82
CA THR A 121 14.37 -5.46 -6.72
C THR A 121 13.89 -6.30 -5.54
N MET A 122 13.17 -7.40 -5.79
CA MET A 122 12.76 -8.32 -4.72
C MET A 122 13.93 -9.00 -4.04
N GLN A 123 15.02 -9.32 -4.78
CA GLN A 123 16.27 -9.80 -4.19
C GLN A 123 16.89 -8.78 -3.25
N LYS A 124 17.01 -7.51 -3.67
CA LYS A 124 17.49 -6.42 -2.80
C LYS A 124 16.60 -6.20 -1.60
N TYR A 125 15.28 -6.33 -1.76
CA TYR A 125 14.35 -6.24 -0.64
C TYR A 125 14.63 -7.33 0.42
N LYS A 126 14.90 -8.56 -0.03
CA LYS A 126 15.27 -9.68 0.85
C LYS A 126 16.59 -9.46 1.60
N GLU A 127 17.56 -8.79 0.97
CA GLU A 127 18.81 -8.41 1.63
C GLU A 127 18.58 -7.40 2.76
N VAL A 128 17.63 -6.44 2.58
CA VAL A 128 17.27 -5.44 3.58
C VAL A 128 16.39 -6.03 4.68
N ILE A 129 15.42 -6.89 4.30
CA ILE A 129 14.47 -7.52 5.22
C ILE A 129 14.57 -9.05 5.07
N PRO A 130 15.48 -9.71 5.83
CA PRO A 130 15.74 -11.14 5.69
C PRO A 130 14.52 -12.04 5.89
N ASP A 131 13.56 -11.62 6.72
CA ASP A 131 12.32 -12.35 6.99
C ASP A 131 11.16 -11.97 6.03
N ALA A 132 11.44 -11.22 4.96
CA ALA A 132 10.41 -10.80 4.02
C ALA A 132 9.71 -11.98 3.37
N MET A 133 8.40 -11.83 3.17
CA MET A 133 7.55 -12.70 2.36
C MET A 133 7.09 -11.92 1.13
N PHE A 134 6.90 -12.63 0.01
CA PHE A 134 6.60 -12.04 -1.28
C PHE A 134 5.20 -12.43 -1.76
N PRO A 135 4.14 -11.71 -1.31
CA PRO A 135 2.81 -11.90 -1.86
C PRO A 135 2.76 -11.42 -3.32
N PRO A 136 1.74 -11.83 -4.10
CA PRO A 136 1.57 -11.37 -5.47
C PRO A 136 1.53 -9.85 -5.60
N THR A 137 2.11 -9.31 -6.66
CA THR A 137 1.93 -7.92 -7.10
C THR A 137 0.97 -7.90 -8.26
N TYR A 138 -0.20 -7.28 -8.09
CA TYR A 138 -1.22 -7.12 -9.11
C TYR A 138 -1.09 -5.76 -9.79
N LEU A 139 -0.86 -5.75 -11.09
CA LEU A 139 -0.97 -4.53 -11.90
C LEU A 139 -2.38 -4.37 -12.43
N LEU A 140 -2.99 -3.24 -12.14
CA LEU A 140 -4.42 -2.99 -12.35
C LEU A 140 -4.62 -1.71 -13.15
N VAL A 141 -5.77 -1.61 -13.81
CA VAL A 141 -6.26 -0.37 -14.40
C VAL A 141 -7.40 0.18 -13.55
N GLY A 142 -7.22 1.39 -13.03
CA GLY A 142 -8.21 2.04 -12.18
C GLY A 142 -8.71 3.35 -12.77
N ALA A 143 -9.71 3.96 -12.09
CA ALA A 143 -10.29 5.24 -12.45
C ALA A 143 -9.66 6.39 -11.64
N ASN A 144 -8.32 6.54 -11.72
CA ASN A 144 -7.54 7.58 -11.03
C ASN A 144 -7.63 7.60 -9.49
N ARG A 145 -8.01 6.47 -8.87
CA ARG A 145 -8.09 6.31 -7.41
C ARG A 145 -7.08 5.26 -6.95
N GLY A 146 -6.45 5.50 -5.79
CA GLY A 146 -5.58 4.54 -5.12
C GLY A 146 -4.47 4.00 -6.01
N ILE A 147 -3.30 4.65 -6.05
CA ILE A 147 -2.20 4.26 -6.95
C ILE A 147 -1.55 2.97 -6.48
N GLY A 148 -1.29 2.83 -5.18
CA GLY A 148 -0.72 1.65 -4.54
C GLY A 148 -1.45 1.33 -3.25
N GLN A 149 -1.60 0.05 -2.92
CA GLN A 149 -2.25 -0.43 -1.71
C GLN A 149 -1.79 -1.84 -1.33
N GLY A 150 -1.43 -2.03 -0.08
CA GLY A 150 -1.31 -3.36 0.50
C GLY A 150 -2.68 -4.02 0.70
N SER A 151 -2.77 -5.33 0.49
CA SER A 151 -3.94 -6.14 0.80
C SER A 151 -3.53 -7.49 1.36
N ARG A 152 -4.50 -8.25 1.90
CA ARG A 152 -4.25 -9.64 2.31
C ARG A 152 -3.88 -10.56 1.14
N TYR A 153 -4.20 -10.16 -0.08
CA TYR A 153 -3.92 -10.93 -1.29
C TYR A 153 -2.60 -10.52 -1.97
N GLY A 154 -1.99 -9.43 -1.54
CA GLY A 154 -0.75 -8.88 -2.10
C GLY A 154 -0.80 -7.37 -2.31
N GLN A 155 0.10 -6.87 -3.14
CA GLN A 155 0.13 -5.46 -3.51
C GLN A 155 -0.80 -5.21 -4.70
N LEU A 156 -1.65 -4.18 -4.58
CA LEU A 156 -2.55 -3.71 -5.63
C LEU A 156 -1.97 -2.40 -6.18
N VAL A 157 -1.52 -2.39 -7.42
CA VAL A 157 -0.89 -1.21 -8.03
C VAL A 157 -1.59 -0.84 -9.33
N THR A 158 -2.20 0.35 -9.37
CA THR A 158 -2.79 0.88 -10.60
C THR A 158 -1.75 1.61 -11.42
N ILE A 159 -1.63 1.24 -12.70
CA ILE A 159 -0.54 1.72 -13.55
C ILE A 159 -0.82 3.05 -14.26
N THR A 160 -2.06 3.50 -14.34
CA THR A 160 -2.46 4.66 -15.15
C THR A 160 -1.70 5.96 -14.85
N LYS A 161 -1.17 6.12 -13.64
CA LYS A 161 -0.37 7.29 -13.25
C LYS A 161 1.14 7.12 -13.39
N VAL A 162 1.61 5.90 -13.70
CA VAL A 162 3.04 5.54 -13.68
C VAL A 162 3.52 4.85 -14.97
N LEU A 163 2.69 4.83 -16.02
CA LEU A 163 2.97 4.16 -17.29
C LEU A 163 4.26 4.58 -17.98
N ASP A 164 4.65 5.84 -17.81
CA ASP A 164 5.85 6.48 -18.35
C ASP A 164 7.02 6.53 -17.37
N ASN A 165 6.84 6.00 -16.17
CA ASN A 165 7.85 6.07 -15.11
C ASN A 165 7.98 4.74 -14.36
N GLU A 166 8.71 3.79 -14.96
CA GLU A 166 8.95 2.48 -14.36
C GLU A 166 9.72 2.53 -13.04
N GLU A 167 10.57 3.56 -12.83
CA GLU A 167 11.23 3.77 -11.54
C GLU A 167 10.22 4.09 -10.44
N LEU A 168 9.27 4.97 -10.74
CA LEU A 168 8.20 5.28 -9.80
C LEU A 168 7.32 4.05 -9.53
N LEU A 169 7.07 3.22 -10.54
CA LEU A 169 6.33 1.97 -10.38
C LEU A 169 7.06 1.00 -9.44
N LEU A 170 8.37 0.82 -9.60
CA LEU A 170 9.16 -0.02 -8.67
C LEU A 170 9.17 0.54 -7.25
N LYS A 171 9.31 1.86 -7.08
CA LYS A 171 9.23 2.52 -5.77
C LYS A 171 7.89 2.25 -5.09
N LEU A 172 6.78 2.38 -5.82
CA LEU A 172 5.44 2.08 -5.31
C LEU A 172 5.31 0.62 -4.89
N ILE A 173 5.79 -0.31 -5.71
CA ILE A 173 5.75 -1.74 -5.38
C ILE A 173 6.54 -2.04 -4.11
N VAL A 174 7.73 -1.49 -3.94
CA VAL A 174 8.56 -1.66 -2.73
C VAL A 174 7.89 -1.04 -1.50
N HIS A 175 7.29 0.14 -1.67
CA HIS A 175 6.54 0.82 -0.62
C HIS A 175 5.34 -0.02 -0.15
N GLU A 176 4.53 -0.53 -1.07
CA GLU A 176 3.37 -1.37 -0.75
C GLU A 176 3.76 -2.74 -0.19
N LEU A 177 4.89 -3.31 -0.64
CA LEU A 177 5.46 -4.51 -0.06
C LEU A 177 5.86 -4.26 1.40
N SER A 178 6.38 -3.08 1.72
CA SER A 178 6.73 -2.72 3.09
C SER A 178 5.49 -2.63 3.99
N HIS A 179 4.37 -2.09 3.48
CA HIS A 179 3.07 -2.13 4.18
C HIS A 179 2.57 -3.56 4.40
N PHE A 180 2.77 -4.45 3.45
CA PHE A 180 2.45 -5.87 3.63
C PHE A 180 3.30 -6.47 4.77
N GLN A 181 4.62 -6.23 4.81
CA GLN A 181 5.47 -6.72 5.91
C GLN A 181 5.05 -6.12 7.25
N GLN A 182 4.72 -4.82 7.31
CA GLN A 182 4.20 -4.18 8.51
C GLN A 182 2.92 -4.88 9.00
N ALA A 183 1.95 -5.11 8.12
CA ALA A 183 0.70 -5.79 8.46
C ALA A 183 0.95 -7.23 8.93
N ARG A 184 1.91 -7.94 8.34
CA ARG A 184 2.30 -9.30 8.71
C ARG A 184 2.88 -9.37 10.13
N VAL A 185 3.80 -8.46 10.47
CA VAL A 185 4.47 -8.48 11.78
C VAL A 185 3.62 -7.87 12.90
N GLN A 186 2.70 -6.98 12.57
CA GLN A 186 1.76 -6.37 13.53
C GLN A 186 0.52 -7.25 13.78
N GLY A 187 0.18 -8.11 12.81
CA GLY A 187 -1.14 -8.72 12.67
C GLY A 187 -2.10 -7.77 11.93
N PHE A 188 -2.80 -8.31 10.93
CA PHE A 188 -3.62 -7.52 10.00
C PHE A 188 -4.69 -6.67 10.71
N GLU A 189 -5.33 -7.20 11.75
CA GLU A 189 -6.35 -6.46 12.52
C GLU A 189 -5.76 -5.25 13.25
N ASN A 190 -4.60 -5.43 13.91
CA ASN A 190 -3.89 -4.34 14.58
C ASN A 190 -3.39 -3.31 13.58
N TYR A 191 -2.93 -3.76 12.41
CA TYR A 191 -2.50 -2.87 11.34
C TYR A 191 -3.65 -1.97 10.87
N ILE A 192 -4.84 -2.52 10.64
CA ILE A 192 -6.02 -1.73 10.22
C ILE A 192 -6.55 -0.85 11.35
N ALA A 193 -6.56 -1.35 12.59
CA ALA A 193 -7.10 -0.63 13.74
C ALA A 193 -6.41 0.73 13.96
N LEU A 194 -5.13 0.88 13.57
CA LEU A 194 -4.43 2.15 13.69
C LEU A 194 -5.13 3.29 12.91
N TYR A 195 -5.74 3.00 11.75
CA TYR A 195 -6.42 4.03 10.95
C TYR A 195 -7.67 4.60 11.63
N SER A 196 -8.31 3.80 12.49
CA SER A 196 -9.50 4.19 13.25
C SER A 196 -9.20 4.62 14.69
N SER A 197 -7.94 4.51 15.12
CA SER A 197 -7.52 4.85 16.48
C SER A 197 -7.51 6.37 16.67
N PRO A 198 -7.99 6.89 17.82
CA PRO A 198 -7.76 8.28 18.15
C PRO A 198 -6.27 8.51 18.42
N ASN A 199 -5.81 9.74 18.24
CA ASN A 199 -4.42 10.14 18.49
C ASN A 199 -3.38 9.26 17.74
N ASN A 200 -3.67 8.96 16.48
CA ASN A 200 -2.87 8.04 15.67
C ASN A 200 -1.90 8.75 14.69
N MET A 201 -1.80 10.09 14.73
CA MET A 201 -0.99 10.85 13.77
C MET A 201 0.48 10.39 13.74
N LEU A 202 1.13 10.27 14.90
CA LEU A 202 2.51 9.79 14.97
C LEU A 202 2.65 8.37 14.41
N GLY A 203 1.76 7.47 14.83
CA GLY A 203 1.77 6.08 14.36
C GLY A 203 1.61 5.96 12.85
N LEU A 204 0.72 6.76 12.25
CA LEU A 204 0.54 6.79 10.80
C LEU A 204 1.76 7.41 10.08
N CYS A 205 2.32 8.50 10.60
CA CYS A 205 3.56 9.08 10.04
C CYS A 205 4.73 8.10 10.08
N LEU A 206 4.89 7.36 11.19
CA LEU A 206 5.96 6.34 11.30
C LEU A 206 5.71 5.13 10.41
N ARG A 207 4.46 4.72 10.22
CA ARG A 207 4.07 3.64 9.32
C ARG A 207 4.44 3.97 7.87
N GLU A 208 3.97 5.10 7.37
CA GLU A 208 4.24 5.57 6.02
C GLU A 208 5.72 5.88 5.83
N GLY A 209 6.32 6.57 6.80
CA GLY A 209 7.74 6.89 6.80
C GLY A 209 8.65 5.67 6.92
N GLY A 210 8.21 4.61 7.61
CA GLY A 210 8.91 3.33 7.66
C GLY A 210 8.92 2.63 6.30
N ALA A 211 7.80 2.66 5.57
CA ALA A 211 7.74 2.14 4.21
C ALA A 211 8.64 2.95 3.26
N GLU A 212 8.66 4.29 3.36
CA GLU A 212 9.58 5.15 2.60
C GLU A 212 11.05 4.90 2.96
N PHE A 213 11.37 4.70 4.25
CA PHE A 213 12.73 4.40 4.71
C PHE A 213 13.23 3.06 4.14
N ILE A 214 12.44 1.99 4.21
CA ILE A 214 12.78 0.69 3.61
C ILE A 214 12.92 0.83 2.09
N THR A 215 12.03 1.57 1.44
CA THR A 215 12.12 1.86 -0.01
C THR A 215 13.45 2.52 -0.35
N SER A 216 13.88 3.51 0.47
CA SER A 216 15.16 4.19 0.26
C SER A 216 16.37 3.27 0.44
N MET A 217 16.31 2.31 1.36
CA MET A 217 17.38 1.32 1.54
C MET A 217 17.47 0.35 0.34
N VAL A 218 16.31 -0.09 -0.18
CA VAL A 218 16.24 -1.06 -1.29
C VAL A 218 16.63 -0.43 -2.63
N LEU A 219 16.14 0.78 -2.92
CA LEU A 219 16.27 1.42 -4.23
C LEU A 219 17.24 2.61 -4.25
N GLN A 220 17.74 3.04 -3.09
CA GLN A 220 18.54 4.27 -2.92
C GLN A 220 17.80 5.52 -3.42
N ASP A 221 16.46 5.48 -3.37
CA ASP A 221 15.56 6.54 -3.79
C ASP A 221 14.21 6.41 -3.06
N ILE A 222 13.39 7.46 -3.10
CA ILE A 222 12.08 7.53 -2.42
C ILE A 222 10.95 7.97 -3.36
N THR A 223 9.69 7.72 -2.95
CA THR A 223 8.52 8.14 -3.72
C THR A 223 8.21 9.63 -3.55
N LYS A 224 8.59 10.24 -2.41
CA LYS A 224 8.19 11.60 -1.99
C LYS A 224 9.35 12.60 -2.05
N ALA A 225 10.19 12.54 -3.11
CA ALA A 225 11.38 13.38 -3.25
C ALA A 225 11.13 14.89 -3.07
N LYS A 226 10.01 15.43 -3.63
CA LYS A 226 9.63 16.84 -3.47
C LYS A 226 9.35 17.22 -2.01
N ALA A 227 8.64 16.36 -1.28
CA ALA A 227 8.33 16.58 0.13
C ALA A 227 9.59 16.49 0.99
N LEU A 228 10.50 15.54 0.71
CA LEU A 228 11.76 15.42 1.41
C LEU A 228 12.66 16.62 1.19
N LYS A 229 12.77 17.11 -0.05
CA LYS A 229 13.53 18.32 -0.35
C LYS A 229 13.01 19.50 0.48
N TYR A 230 11.69 19.71 0.46
CA TYR A 230 11.05 20.79 1.22
C TYR A 230 11.30 20.66 2.73
N LEU A 231 11.17 19.44 3.28
CA LEU A 231 11.45 19.18 4.68
C LEU A 231 12.91 19.54 5.03
N ASN A 232 13.88 19.12 4.24
CA ASN A 232 15.29 19.42 4.49
C ASN A 232 15.59 20.94 4.45
N GLU A 233 14.93 21.69 3.57
CA GLU A 233 15.08 23.13 3.43
C GLU A 233 14.39 23.91 4.57
N ASN A 234 13.38 23.31 5.24
CA ASN A 234 12.57 23.96 6.28
C ASN A 234 12.54 23.12 7.60
N GLU A 235 13.60 22.38 7.86
CA GLU A 235 13.61 21.33 8.88
C GLU A 235 13.24 21.84 10.28
N LYS A 236 13.83 22.96 10.72
CA LYS A 236 13.58 23.55 12.03
C LYS A 236 12.12 23.97 12.21
N GLU A 237 11.54 24.63 11.21
CA GLU A 237 10.12 25.05 11.24
C GLU A 237 9.21 23.84 11.32
N LEU A 238 9.44 22.84 10.45
CA LEU A 238 8.60 21.65 10.37
C LEU A 238 8.74 20.76 11.60
N LYS A 239 9.91 20.64 12.22
CA LYS A 239 10.07 19.94 13.51
C LYS A 239 9.25 20.61 14.60
N ASN A 240 9.29 21.93 14.74
CA ASN A 240 8.51 22.65 15.74
C ASN A 240 7.01 22.47 15.51
N ARG A 241 6.57 22.66 14.28
CA ARG A 241 5.17 22.43 13.92
C ARG A 241 4.73 20.99 14.17
N PHE A 242 5.56 20.00 13.87
CA PHE A 242 5.23 18.60 14.11
C PHE A 242 5.01 18.32 15.60
N LYS A 243 5.85 18.89 16.48
CA LYS A 243 5.66 18.79 17.94
C LYS A 243 4.32 19.36 18.41
N GLU A 244 3.93 20.53 17.90
CA GLU A 244 2.65 21.16 18.21
C GLU A 244 1.48 20.34 17.66
N ASP A 245 1.58 19.89 16.42
CA ASP A 245 0.55 19.11 15.73
C ASP A 245 0.38 17.69 16.32
N LEU A 246 1.40 17.13 17.00
CA LEU A 246 1.25 15.90 17.78
C LEU A 246 0.25 16.05 18.93
N LEU A 247 0.16 17.24 19.54
CA LEU A 247 -0.81 17.53 20.61
C LEU A 247 -2.23 17.69 20.07
N THR A 248 -2.37 18.22 18.86
CA THR A 248 -3.66 18.51 18.22
C THR A 248 -4.13 17.44 17.26
N GLN A 249 -3.27 16.45 16.94
CA GLN A 249 -3.52 15.38 15.99
C GLN A 249 -3.89 15.87 14.58
N ASN A 250 -3.16 16.86 14.07
CA ASN A 250 -3.42 17.49 12.77
C ASN A 250 -3.01 16.61 11.58
N GLN A 251 -3.64 15.41 11.46
CA GLN A 251 -3.36 14.44 10.41
C GLN A 251 -3.54 15.00 9.00
N LYS A 252 -4.54 15.88 8.83
CA LYS A 252 -4.90 16.41 7.51
C LYS A 252 -3.73 17.13 6.85
N PHE A 253 -3.00 17.94 7.60
CA PHE A 253 -1.82 18.63 7.11
C PHE A 253 -0.69 17.65 6.74
N TRP A 254 -0.46 16.62 7.56
CA TRP A 254 0.71 15.75 7.43
C TRP A 254 0.51 14.60 6.45
N LEU A 255 -0.70 14.01 6.39
CA LEU A 255 -0.91 12.70 5.75
C LEU A 255 -1.81 12.75 4.51
N TRP A 256 -2.85 13.59 4.48
CA TRP A 256 -3.91 13.41 3.49
C TRP A 256 -4.06 14.57 2.52
N GLU A 257 -3.90 15.79 2.98
CA GLU A 257 -4.09 16.98 2.16
C GLU A 257 -3.08 18.05 2.53
N SER A 258 -2.58 18.77 1.54
CA SER A 258 -2.03 20.09 1.74
C SER A 258 -3.20 21.09 1.82
N LEU A 259 -3.41 21.70 2.96
CA LEU A 259 -4.42 22.75 3.13
C LEU A 259 -4.10 23.97 2.27
N ASN A 260 -2.86 24.10 1.84
CA ASN A 260 -2.40 25.15 0.95
C ASN A 260 -1.38 24.56 -0.03
N GLN A 261 -1.88 23.96 -1.11
CA GLN A 261 -1.06 23.29 -2.13
C GLN A 261 0.02 24.20 -2.75
N ASN A 262 -0.17 25.52 -2.69
CA ASN A 262 0.80 26.50 -3.21
C ASN A 262 1.94 26.74 -2.22
N LYS A 263 1.74 26.51 -0.93
CA LYS A 263 2.73 26.78 0.13
C LYS A 263 3.50 25.54 0.58
N TYR A 264 2.82 24.42 0.72
CA TYR A 264 3.40 23.17 1.26
C TYR A 264 3.20 22.00 0.31
N PRO A 265 4.21 21.14 0.12
CA PRO A 265 4.00 19.89 -0.60
C PRO A 265 3.11 18.94 0.21
N ASN A 266 2.39 18.05 -0.51
CA ASN A 266 1.59 17.02 0.11
C ASN A 266 2.47 15.96 0.79
N LEU A 267 1.90 15.23 1.77
CA LEU A 267 2.51 14.05 2.38
C LEU A 267 3.81 14.33 3.14
N LEU A 268 3.90 15.49 3.80
CA LEU A 268 5.04 15.84 4.65
C LEU A 268 5.22 14.85 5.82
N GLY A 269 4.14 14.22 6.31
CA GLY A 269 4.20 13.21 7.36
C GLY A 269 4.94 11.95 6.94
N TYR A 270 4.90 11.58 5.65
CA TYR A 270 5.68 10.46 5.09
C TYR A 270 7.19 10.70 5.26
N VAL A 271 7.65 11.88 4.91
CA VAL A 271 9.08 12.21 4.98
C VAL A 271 9.53 12.60 6.40
N MET A 272 8.63 13.14 7.22
CA MET A 272 8.87 13.34 8.66
C MET A 272 9.06 11.98 9.34
N GLY A 273 8.15 11.03 9.09
CA GLY A 273 8.25 9.67 9.59
C GLY A 273 9.47 8.91 9.03
N LEU A 274 9.86 9.15 7.77
CA LEU A 274 11.10 8.62 7.20
C LEU A 274 12.32 9.10 8.01
N LYS A 275 12.44 10.40 8.27
CA LYS A 275 13.55 10.96 9.04
C LYS A 275 13.61 10.45 10.47
N ILE A 276 12.46 10.29 11.12
CA ILE A 276 12.39 9.73 12.47
C ILE A 276 12.84 8.27 12.47
N ASN A 277 12.34 7.43 11.53
CA ASN A 277 12.75 6.03 11.42
C ASN A 277 14.23 5.88 11.04
N GLN A 278 14.72 6.72 10.12
CA GLN A 278 16.13 6.76 9.75
C GLN A 278 17.02 7.07 10.97
N SER A 279 16.71 8.14 11.71
CA SER A 279 17.46 8.53 12.92
C SER A 279 17.39 7.45 14.00
N PHE A 280 16.23 6.80 14.21
CA PHE A 280 16.09 5.66 15.10
C PHE A 280 17.00 4.50 14.67
N TYR A 281 17.02 4.16 13.39
CA TYR A 281 17.88 3.12 12.84
C TYR A 281 19.35 3.46 13.01
N GLU A 282 19.76 4.69 12.68
CA GLU A 282 21.16 5.15 12.80
C GLU A 282 21.66 5.11 14.25
N ASN A 283 20.82 5.47 15.22
CA ASN A 283 21.13 5.45 16.64
C ASN A 283 21.07 4.05 17.27
N SER A 284 20.51 3.06 16.59
CA SER A 284 20.39 1.70 17.09
C SER A 284 21.70 0.92 16.89
N ILE A 285 22.15 0.17 17.90
CA ILE A 285 23.34 -0.70 17.81
C ILE A 285 23.06 -1.89 16.90
N ASP A 286 21.93 -2.54 17.10
CA ASP A 286 21.47 -3.72 16.35
C ASP A 286 20.54 -3.25 15.23
N LYS A 287 21.04 -3.26 14.00
CA LYS A 287 20.34 -2.75 12.82
C LYS A 287 19.17 -3.66 12.38
N ASP A 288 19.33 -4.97 12.51
CA ASP A 288 18.27 -5.94 12.16
C ASP A 288 17.09 -5.81 13.10
N LYS A 289 17.39 -5.70 14.41
CA LYS A 289 16.37 -5.44 15.42
C LYS A 289 15.68 -4.09 15.20
N ALA A 290 16.42 -3.06 14.80
CA ALA A 290 15.86 -1.76 14.50
C ALA A 290 14.87 -1.81 13.33
N LEU A 291 15.21 -2.51 12.24
CA LEU A 291 14.29 -2.73 11.11
C LEU A 291 13.04 -3.49 11.54
N HIS A 292 13.18 -4.51 12.37
CA HIS A 292 12.01 -5.22 12.91
C HIS A 292 11.10 -4.30 13.76
N VAL A 293 11.69 -3.43 14.60
CA VAL A 293 10.94 -2.44 15.39
C VAL A 293 10.23 -1.43 14.48
N ILE A 294 10.87 -0.95 13.41
CA ILE A 294 10.28 -0.04 12.43
C ILE A 294 9.08 -0.71 11.72
N LEU A 295 9.22 -1.97 11.29
CA LEU A 295 8.12 -2.73 10.69
C LEU A 295 6.98 -2.94 11.68
N LYS A 296 7.30 -3.28 12.92
CA LYS A 296 6.30 -3.55 13.96
C LYS A 296 5.57 -2.30 14.42
N SER A 297 6.30 -1.19 14.60
CA SER A 297 5.81 0.16 14.95
C SER A 297 4.68 0.20 16.01
N THR A 298 4.74 -0.69 17.01
CA THR A 298 3.69 -0.81 18.05
C THR A 298 3.84 0.20 19.17
N ASN A 299 5.00 0.86 19.26
CA ASN A 299 5.26 1.91 20.25
C ASN A 299 5.89 3.12 19.55
N PRO A 300 5.07 3.96 18.90
CA PRO A 300 5.55 5.10 18.13
C PRO A 300 6.29 6.14 18.99
N GLU A 301 5.88 6.35 20.24
CA GLU A 301 6.52 7.29 21.15
C GLU A 301 7.95 6.83 21.53
N ASP A 302 8.19 5.52 21.71
CA ASP A 302 9.51 4.98 22.00
C ASP A 302 10.45 5.13 20.80
N ILE A 303 9.95 4.89 19.57
CA ILE A 303 10.69 5.13 18.33
C ILE A 303 11.06 6.61 18.23
N LEU A 304 10.10 7.51 18.42
CA LEU A 304 10.32 8.95 18.37
C LEU A 304 11.37 9.39 19.39
N LYS A 305 11.24 8.95 20.65
CA LYS A 305 12.16 9.27 21.73
C LYS A 305 13.58 8.79 21.43
N LYS A 306 13.74 7.53 21.02
CA LYS A 306 15.06 6.93 20.74
C LYS A 306 15.70 7.46 19.47
N SER A 307 14.89 7.97 18.53
CA SER A 307 15.41 8.64 17.33
C SER A 307 16.18 9.91 17.67
N GLY A 308 15.78 10.63 18.73
CA GLY A 308 16.32 11.96 19.03
C GLY A 308 16.03 13.02 17.96
N TYR A 309 15.32 12.67 16.88
CA TYR A 309 15.20 13.53 15.70
C TYR A 309 14.52 14.86 15.96
N LEU A 310 13.53 14.90 16.86
CA LEU A 310 12.86 16.16 17.21
C LEU A 310 13.57 16.94 18.32
N THR A 311 14.55 16.38 19.01
CA THR A 311 15.25 17.05 20.13
C THR A 311 16.52 17.78 19.72
N ASN A 312 17.03 17.48 18.53
CA ASN A 312 18.25 18.06 17.95
C ASN A 312 17.94 19.25 17.04
#